data_63667bb904b78c08232cd3b9c1b4446c
#
_entry.id   63667bb904b78c08232cd3b9c1b4446c
#
_cell.length_a   1.000
_cell.length_b   1.000
_cell.length_c   1.000
_cell.angle_alpha   90.00
_cell.angle_beta   90.00
_cell.angle_gamma   90.00
#
_symmetry.space_group_name_H-M   'P 1'
#
loop_
_entity.id
_entity.type
_entity.pdbx_description
1 polymer ?
#
loop_
_entity_poly.entity_id
_entity_poly.type
_entity_poly.pdbx_seq_one_letter_code
_entity_poly.pdbx_strand_id
1 'polypeptide(L)'
;MASTYTTNIRLTKQGDGDNANTWGEILNNVISLVDQAVGTYTTITVGATSSVALTENSGSGDQARSAILEIAGTVGGAHTSIFVYLPSGASKTYAIKNAVSANTTASDAVVLRVAGQTHGVTVPNGGIGYFFTNGTSVNSLNAAGFGAITTTQADAKYVALTGTQTVTGAKAFTSTVTIAGAAVMTSTATFTGSVTIAGAAVMTSTATFTG
;
A
#
# COMPACT_ATOMS: atom_id res chain seq x y z
N MET A 1 37.20 -24.56 -0.68
CA MET A 1 36.41 -23.83 -1.72
C MET A 1 35.99 -22.50 -1.12
N ALA A 2 36.09 -21.38 -1.82
CA ALA A 2 35.76 -20.08 -1.25
C ALA A 2 34.27 -19.99 -0.88
N SER A 3 33.97 -19.32 0.23
CA SER A 3 32.60 -19.01 0.66
C SER A 3 31.88 -18.16 -0.39
N THR A 4 30.58 -18.35 -0.53
CA THR A 4 29.71 -17.63 -1.44
C THR A 4 28.50 -17.07 -0.67
N TYR A 5 27.52 -16.47 -1.37
CA TYR A 5 26.34 -15.90 -0.73
C TYR A 5 25.05 -16.41 -1.37
N THR A 6 23.96 -16.42 -0.58
CA THR A 6 22.62 -16.66 -1.12
C THR A 6 22.13 -15.42 -1.90
N THR A 7 21.32 -15.64 -2.94
CA THR A 7 20.91 -14.57 -3.85
C THR A 7 20.02 -13.52 -3.19
N ASN A 8 18.98 -13.93 -2.45
CA ASN A 8 17.93 -12.99 -2.02
C ASN A 8 18.29 -12.21 -0.76
N ILE A 9 18.73 -12.90 0.29
CA ILE A 9 19.05 -12.28 1.58
C ILE A 9 20.56 -12.33 1.89
N ARG A 10 21.36 -12.70 0.93
CA ARG A 10 22.84 -12.59 0.93
C ARG A 10 23.52 -13.20 2.17
N LEU A 11 23.01 -14.35 2.63
CA LEU A 11 23.62 -15.11 3.71
C LEU A 11 24.90 -15.79 3.23
N THR A 12 25.89 -15.89 4.11
CA THR A 12 27.11 -16.63 3.81
C THR A 12 26.82 -18.12 3.62
N LYS A 13 27.23 -18.65 2.48
CA LYS A 13 27.34 -20.09 2.20
C LYS A 13 28.77 -20.48 2.37
N GLN A 14 29.08 -21.17 3.44
CA GLN A 14 30.45 -21.56 3.75
C GLN A 14 30.99 -22.56 2.75
N GLY A 15 32.17 -22.32 2.23
CA GLY A 15 32.89 -23.27 1.39
C GLY A 15 33.47 -24.41 2.20
N ASP A 16 33.60 -25.57 1.58
CA ASP A 16 34.23 -26.70 2.20
C ASP A 16 35.70 -26.43 2.54
N GLY A 17 36.09 -26.61 3.80
CA GLY A 17 37.41 -26.31 4.33
C GLY A 17 37.68 -24.83 4.61
N ASP A 18 36.76 -23.92 4.32
CA ASP A 18 36.85 -22.52 4.66
C ASP A 18 36.54 -22.29 6.16
N ASN A 19 37.14 -21.20 6.70
CA ASN A 19 36.83 -20.73 8.04
C ASN A 19 37.03 -21.77 9.16
N ALA A 20 38.05 -22.58 9.03
CA ALA A 20 38.45 -23.49 10.10
C ALA A 20 38.63 -22.69 11.41
N ASN A 21 38.03 -23.19 12.49
CA ASN A 21 37.96 -22.55 13.82
C ASN A 21 37.05 -21.34 13.99
N THR A 22 36.41 -20.80 12.92
CA THR A 22 35.49 -19.65 12.98
C THR A 22 34.09 -19.98 12.45
N TRP A 23 33.82 -21.22 12.10
CA TRP A 23 32.53 -21.66 11.55
C TRP A 23 31.34 -21.33 12.48
N GLY A 24 31.55 -21.40 13.81
CA GLY A 24 30.52 -21.08 14.80
C GLY A 24 30.15 -19.60 14.77
N GLU A 25 31.13 -18.71 14.61
CA GLU A 25 30.88 -17.26 14.46
C GLU A 25 30.10 -16.96 13.18
N ILE A 26 30.48 -17.61 12.09
CA ILE A 26 29.80 -17.45 10.81
C ILE A 26 28.36 -17.96 10.89
N LEU A 27 28.12 -19.13 11.52
CA LEU A 27 26.79 -19.66 11.72
C LEU A 27 25.91 -18.70 12.56
N ASN A 28 26.45 -18.20 13.67
CA ASN A 28 25.74 -17.23 14.53
C ASN A 28 25.41 -15.95 13.78
N ASN A 29 26.35 -15.45 12.94
CA ASN A 29 26.09 -14.31 12.08
C ASN A 29 24.96 -14.62 11.07
N VAL A 30 24.98 -15.77 10.42
CA VAL A 30 23.94 -16.19 9.49
C VAL A 30 22.57 -16.25 10.18
N ILE A 31 22.49 -16.77 11.41
CA ILE A 31 21.26 -16.80 12.20
C ILE A 31 20.77 -15.37 12.49
N SER A 32 21.66 -14.46 12.89
CA SER A 32 21.32 -13.05 13.13
C SER A 32 20.82 -12.34 11.86
N LEU A 33 21.38 -12.67 10.70
CA LEU A 33 20.93 -12.13 9.43
C LEU A 33 19.57 -12.69 8.99
N VAL A 34 19.27 -13.95 9.36
CA VAL A 34 17.91 -14.52 9.16
C VAL A 34 16.91 -13.79 10.06
N ASP A 35 17.24 -13.60 11.32
CA ASP A 35 16.40 -12.83 12.26
C ASP A 35 16.13 -11.41 11.74
N GLN A 36 17.15 -10.73 11.25
CA GLN A 36 17.00 -9.43 10.59
C GLN A 36 16.03 -9.51 9.40
N ALA A 37 16.13 -10.55 8.58
CA ALA A 37 15.31 -10.69 7.39
C ALA A 37 13.83 -11.01 7.68
N VAL A 38 13.53 -11.55 8.85
CA VAL A 38 12.18 -11.98 9.23
C VAL A 38 11.48 -10.99 10.14
N GLY A 39 12.18 -10.39 11.10
CA GLY A 39 11.56 -9.65 12.19
C GLY A 39 11.99 -8.19 12.34
N THR A 40 13.07 -7.75 11.69
CA THR A 40 13.61 -6.41 11.97
C THR A 40 12.81 -5.30 11.30
N TYR A 41 12.52 -4.28 12.11
CA TYR A 41 12.00 -2.98 11.69
C TYR A 41 13.18 -2.00 11.52
N THR A 42 13.24 -1.32 10.39
CA THR A 42 14.28 -0.34 10.10
C THR A 42 13.67 0.95 9.58
N THR A 43 14.06 2.08 10.18
CA THR A 43 13.69 3.41 9.69
C THR A 43 14.71 3.89 8.67
N ILE A 44 14.22 4.25 7.49
CA ILE A 44 14.98 4.86 6.40
C ILE A 44 14.67 6.35 6.42
N THR A 45 15.67 7.14 6.80
CA THR A 45 15.49 8.59 6.84
C THR A 45 15.72 9.19 5.46
N VAL A 46 14.68 9.84 4.92
CA VAL A 46 14.78 10.67 3.72
C VAL A 46 15.05 12.11 4.15
N GLY A 47 16.00 12.74 3.49
CA GLY A 47 16.38 14.15 3.75
C GLY A 47 15.88 15.06 2.63
N ALA A 48 16.63 16.12 2.36
CA ALA A 48 16.34 17.07 1.29
C ALA A 48 16.43 16.48 -0.13
N THR A 49 16.81 15.21 -0.27
CA THR A 49 16.91 14.53 -1.57
C THR A 49 15.64 13.76 -1.88
N SER A 50 15.26 13.76 -3.15
CA SER A 50 14.09 13.04 -3.65
C SER A 50 14.28 11.54 -3.81
N SER A 51 15.41 10.97 -3.38
CA SER A 51 15.68 9.54 -3.54
C SER A 51 16.63 8.99 -2.48
N VAL A 52 16.44 7.73 -2.13
CA VAL A 52 17.32 6.94 -1.27
C VAL A 52 17.45 5.53 -1.81
N ALA A 53 18.67 5.02 -1.90
CA ALA A 53 18.91 3.61 -2.19
C ALA A 53 19.15 2.86 -0.88
N LEU A 54 18.49 1.71 -0.71
CA LEU A 54 18.73 0.86 0.43
C LEU A 54 20.14 0.26 0.35
N THR A 55 20.84 0.25 1.47
CA THR A 55 22.13 -0.44 1.55
C THR A 55 21.93 -1.94 1.44
N GLU A 56 22.86 -2.60 0.74
CA GLU A 56 22.91 -4.05 0.63
C GLU A 56 24.33 -4.56 0.85
N ASN A 57 24.47 -5.53 1.74
CA ASN A 57 25.76 -6.12 2.08
C ASN A 57 25.68 -7.64 2.05
N SER A 58 26.70 -8.28 1.48
CA SER A 58 26.82 -9.72 1.53
C SER A 58 27.47 -10.15 2.85
N GLY A 59 26.83 -11.06 3.58
CA GLY A 59 27.35 -11.62 4.83
C GLY A 59 27.32 -10.69 6.05
N SER A 60 26.73 -9.51 5.96
CA SER A 60 26.55 -8.57 7.07
C SER A 60 25.19 -7.90 7.03
N GLY A 61 24.78 -7.26 8.14
CA GLY A 61 23.51 -6.56 8.24
C GLY A 61 23.38 -5.38 7.27
N ASP A 62 22.18 -5.15 6.75
CA ASP A 62 21.89 -4.04 5.85
C ASP A 62 20.41 -3.64 5.90
N GLN A 63 20.08 -2.46 5.34
CA GLN A 63 18.72 -1.94 5.32
C GLN A 63 17.79 -2.82 4.46
N ALA A 64 18.26 -3.27 3.32
CA ALA A 64 17.47 -4.04 2.37
C ALA A 64 17.10 -5.45 2.89
N ARG A 65 17.79 -5.92 3.94
CA ARG A 65 17.47 -7.21 4.56
C ARG A 65 16.25 -7.14 5.48
N SER A 66 15.98 -6.00 6.11
CA SER A 66 14.89 -5.87 7.08
C SER A 66 13.53 -6.22 6.49
N ALA A 67 12.69 -6.86 7.30
CA ALA A 67 11.34 -7.26 6.89
C ALA A 67 10.39 -6.06 6.82
N ILE A 68 10.56 -5.11 7.73
CA ILE A 68 9.69 -3.94 7.87
C ILE A 68 10.54 -2.68 7.70
N LEU A 69 10.11 -1.81 6.79
CA LEU A 69 10.76 -0.54 6.52
C LEU A 69 9.79 0.62 6.80
N GLU A 70 10.21 1.55 7.62
CA GLU A 70 9.55 2.85 7.75
C GLU A 70 10.35 3.89 6.98
N ILE A 71 9.71 4.54 6.03
CA ILE A 71 10.31 5.65 5.30
C ILE A 71 9.86 6.91 6.02
N ALA A 72 10.79 7.60 6.67
CA ALA A 72 10.50 8.75 7.52
C ALA A 72 11.44 9.92 7.22
N GLY A 73 11.09 11.10 7.71
CA GLY A 73 11.87 12.32 7.57
C GLY A 73 11.06 13.45 7.01
N THR A 74 11.70 14.62 6.85
CA THR A 74 11.09 15.81 6.28
C THR A 74 11.78 16.12 4.97
N VAL A 75 11.03 16.14 3.88
CA VAL A 75 11.55 16.49 2.56
C VAL A 75 11.45 17.99 2.38
N GLY A 76 12.59 18.64 2.14
CA GLY A 76 12.64 20.07 1.83
C GLY A 76 12.33 20.33 0.36
N GLY A 77 11.41 21.25 0.08
CA GLY A 77 11.09 21.68 -1.29
C GLY A 77 9.86 21.01 -1.89
N ALA A 78 9.48 21.44 -3.10
CA ALA A 78 8.33 20.90 -3.82
C ALA A 78 8.70 19.61 -4.55
N HIS A 79 8.75 18.50 -3.82
CA HIS A 79 8.92 17.17 -4.42
C HIS A 79 7.56 16.48 -4.50
N THR A 80 7.21 15.98 -5.67
CA THR A 80 5.98 15.23 -5.91
C THR A 80 6.12 13.73 -5.60
N SER A 81 7.35 13.23 -5.43
CA SER A 81 7.62 11.81 -5.15
C SER A 81 9.01 11.63 -4.55
N ILE A 82 9.11 10.70 -3.64
CA ILE A 82 10.36 10.23 -3.02
C ILE A 82 10.61 8.82 -3.53
N PHE A 83 11.74 8.61 -4.19
CA PHE A 83 12.09 7.30 -4.72
C PHE A 83 12.90 6.50 -3.71
N VAL A 84 12.42 5.32 -3.36
CA VAL A 84 13.16 4.34 -2.57
C VAL A 84 13.57 3.20 -3.49
N TYR A 85 14.88 3.05 -3.67
CA TYR A 85 15.44 2.03 -4.55
C TYR A 85 15.76 0.76 -3.75
N LEU A 86 15.06 -0.31 -4.09
CA LEU A 86 15.31 -1.66 -3.62
C LEU A 86 16.43 -2.29 -4.45
N PRO A 87 17.20 -3.24 -3.89
CA PRO A 87 18.26 -3.94 -4.62
C PRO A 87 17.76 -4.65 -5.88
N SER A 88 18.56 -4.63 -6.93
CA SER A 88 18.34 -5.43 -8.13
C SER A 88 18.77 -6.88 -7.92
N GLY A 89 18.15 -7.81 -8.67
CA GLY A 89 18.54 -9.23 -8.67
C GLY A 89 18.08 -10.04 -7.43
N ALA A 90 17.49 -9.40 -6.41
CA ALA A 90 17.01 -10.07 -5.21
C ALA A 90 15.48 -10.12 -5.16
N SER A 91 14.93 -11.29 -4.87
CA SER A 91 13.48 -11.47 -4.64
C SER A 91 13.20 -11.40 -3.14
N LYS A 92 12.31 -10.49 -2.73
CA LYS A 92 11.98 -10.32 -1.31
C LYS A 92 10.62 -9.64 -1.12
N THR A 93 9.96 -9.96 -0.01
CA THR A 93 8.76 -9.27 0.47
C THR A 93 9.12 -8.27 1.57
N TYR A 94 8.45 -7.12 1.55
CA TYR A 94 8.60 -6.04 2.53
C TYR A 94 7.24 -5.58 3.03
N ALA A 95 7.14 -5.32 4.34
CA ALA A 95 6.11 -4.44 4.87
C ALA A 95 6.68 -3.01 4.88
N ILE A 96 6.02 -2.04 4.24
CA ILE A 96 6.54 -0.68 4.12
C ILE A 96 5.50 0.31 4.61
N LYS A 97 5.95 1.23 5.48
CA LYS A 97 5.19 2.35 5.99
C LYS A 97 5.77 3.66 5.45
N ASN A 98 4.93 4.50 4.88
CA ASN A 98 5.29 5.86 4.54
C ASN A 98 4.93 6.80 5.71
N ALA A 99 5.93 7.21 6.47
CA ALA A 99 5.84 8.15 7.60
C ALA A 99 6.56 9.48 7.30
N VAL A 100 6.70 9.82 6.02
CA VAL A 100 7.32 11.09 5.62
C VAL A 100 6.42 12.24 6.03
N SER A 101 6.98 13.25 6.67
CA SER A 101 6.27 14.45 7.04
C SER A 101 6.08 15.33 5.81
N ALA A 102 4.83 15.60 5.44
CA ALA A 102 4.51 16.48 4.33
C ALA A 102 4.99 17.91 4.62
N ASN A 103 5.82 18.46 3.78
CA ASN A 103 6.11 19.88 3.77
C ASN A 103 5.13 20.60 2.84
N THR A 104 3.98 21.01 3.38
CA THR A 104 3.00 21.99 2.85
C THR A 104 2.32 21.76 1.49
N THR A 105 2.69 20.78 0.68
CA THR A 105 1.98 20.44 -0.55
C THR A 105 1.68 18.94 -0.60
N ALA A 106 0.44 18.63 -0.67
CA ALA A 106 -0.29 17.43 -0.31
C ALA A 106 0.05 16.11 -1.05
N SER A 107 1.27 15.76 -1.40
CA SER A 107 1.50 14.48 -2.07
C SER A 107 2.91 13.93 -2.01
N ASP A 108 3.53 13.88 -0.84
CA ASP A 108 4.81 13.17 -0.68
C ASP A 108 4.58 11.65 -0.72
N ALA A 109 4.30 11.16 -1.91
CA ALA A 109 4.19 9.74 -2.16
C ALA A 109 5.60 9.13 -2.20
N VAL A 110 5.79 8.07 -1.43
CA VAL A 110 6.96 7.21 -1.57
C VAL A 110 6.74 6.29 -2.77
N VAL A 111 7.65 6.27 -3.71
CA VAL A 111 7.62 5.39 -4.87
C VAL A 111 8.74 4.36 -4.73
N LEU A 112 8.36 3.11 -4.54
CA LEU A 112 9.29 2.00 -4.47
C LEU A 112 9.70 1.59 -5.87
N ARG A 113 11.00 1.45 -6.12
CA ARG A 113 11.57 1.01 -7.39
C ARG A 113 12.67 -0.02 -7.16
N VAL A 114 12.91 -0.88 -8.12
CA VAL A 114 14.15 -1.63 -8.17
C VAL A 114 15.23 -0.73 -8.78
N ALA A 115 16.45 -0.80 -8.25
CA ALA A 115 17.58 -0.03 -8.77
C ALA A 115 17.75 -0.25 -10.29
N GLY A 116 17.90 0.87 -11.03
CA GLY A 116 17.98 0.85 -12.48
C GLY A 116 16.65 0.79 -13.24
N GLN A 117 15.50 0.71 -12.54
CA GLN A 117 14.18 0.66 -13.16
C GLN A 117 13.45 2.01 -13.08
N THR A 118 12.58 2.27 -14.06
CA THR A 118 11.76 3.50 -14.12
C THR A 118 10.36 3.31 -13.54
N HIS A 119 9.84 2.08 -13.59
CA HIS A 119 8.54 1.74 -13.03
C HIS A 119 8.62 1.50 -11.53
N GLY A 120 7.59 1.90 -10.80
CA GLY A 120 7.52 1.73 -9.36
C GLY A 120 6.09 1.64 -8.84
N VAL A 121 5.96 1.32 -7.56
CA VAL A 121 4.68 1.26 -6.85
C VAL A 121 4.64 2.36 -5.80
N THR A 122 3.54 3.09 -5.76
CA THR A 122 3.34 4.22 -4.84
C THR A 122 2.81 3.76 -3.49
N VAL A 123 3.43 4.23 -2.42
CA VAL A 123 2.92 4.16 -1.05
C VAL A 123 2.47 5.56 -0.66
N PRO A 124 1.17 5.83 -0.55
CA PRO A 124 0.67 7.16 -0.21
C PRO A 124 1.13 7.59 1.19
N ASN A 125 1.13 8.88 1.45
CA ASN A 125 1.52 9.42 2.77
C ASN A 125 0.63 8.83 3.89
N GLY A 126 1.25 8.41 4.99
CA GLY A 126 0.60 7.67 6.08
C GLY A 126 0.21 6.23 5.72
N GLY A 127 0.41 5.81 4.47
CA GLY A 127 0.06 4.47 4.00
C GLY A 127 1.00 3.39 4.50
N ILE A 128 0.44 2.20 4.69
CA ILE A 128 1.16 0.97 5.01
C ILE A 128 0.75 -0.09 3.99
N GLY A 129 1.70 -0.90 3.53
CA GLY A 129 1.40 -2.00 2.63
C GLY A 129 2.47 -3.06 2.56
N TYR A 130 2.09 -4.18 1.94
CA TYR A 130 3.00 -5.27 1.62
C TYR A 130 3.38 -5.21 0.14
N PHE A 131 4.66 -5.35 -0.10
CA PHE A 131 5.24 -5.27 -1.44
C PHE A 131 6.22 -6.41 -1.65
N PHE A 132 6.35 -6.87 -2.88
CA PHE A 132 7.43 -7.79 -3.21
C PHE A 132 8.19 -7.30 -4.43
N THR A 133 9.46 -7.60 -4.45
CA THR A 133 10.31 -7.46 -5.65
C THR A 133 10.72 -8.85 -6.14
N ASN A 134 10.79 -9.01 -7.45
CA ASN A 134 11.37 -10.16 -8.10
C ASN A 134 12.80 -9.89 -8.60
N GLY A 135 13.41 -8.80 -8.16
CA GLY A 135 14.74 -8.35 -8.58
C GLY A 135 14.75 -7.44 -9.81
N THR A 136 13.63 -7.30 -10.52
CA THR A 136 13.48 -6.43 -11.70
C THR A 136 12.30 -5.48 -11.60
N SER A 137 11.29 -5.81 -10.80
CA SER A 137 10.10 -4.98 -10.60
C SER A 137 9.62 -5.06 -9.17
N VAL A 138 8.88 -4.04 -8.74
CA VAL A 138 8.16 -4.00 -7.47
C VAL A 138 6.68 -4.17 -7.74
N ASN A 139 6.02 -5.01 -6.93
CA ASN A 139 4.59 -5.26 -7.01
C ASN A 139 3.95 -5.09 -5.64
N SER A 140 2.75 -4.55 -5.60
CA SER A 140 1.96 -4.46 -4.38
C SER A 140 1.21 -5.76 -4.13
N LEU A 141 1.29 -6.26 -2.90
CA LEU A 141 0.45 -7.35 -2.40
C LEU A 141 -0.82 -6.81 -1.72
N ASN A 142 -1.03 -5.48 -1.80
CA ASN A 142 -2.19 -4.85 -1.19
C ASN A 142 -3.48 -5.21 -1.92
N ALA A 143 -4.49 -5.15 -1.20
CA ALA A 143 -5.89 -5.53 -1.30
C ALA A 143 -6.65 -5.35 -2.62
N ALA A 144 -6.11 -4.75 -3.66
CA ALA A 144 -6.78 -4.78 -4.97
C ALA A 144 -6.93 -6.22 -5.51
N GLY A 145 -6.07 -7.17 -5.05
CA GLY A 145 -6.19 -8.60 -5.33
C GLY A 145 -6.87 -9.41 -4.22
N PHE A 146 -7.07 -8.86 -3.02
CA PHE A 146 -7.67 -9.55 -1.88
C PHE A 146 -9.13 -9.14 -1.60
N GLY A 147 -9.80 -8.52 -2.59
CA GLY A 147 -11.21 -8.14 -2.44
C GLY A 147 -11.47 -6.93 -1.53
N ALA A 148 -10.45 -6.20 -1.13
CA ALA A 148 -10.66 -4.90 -0.50
C ALA A 148 -11.23 -3.92 -1.54
N ILE A 149 -12.38 -3.39 -1.22
CA ILE A 149 -13.09 -2.45 -2.08
C ILE A 149 -12.38 -1.10 -1.98
N THR A 150 -11.86 -0.59 -3.10
CA THR A 150 -11.36 0.80 -3.14
C THR A 150 -12.53 1.77 -2.94
N THR A 151 -12.26 3.01 -2.52
CA THR A 151 -13.31 4.04 -2.40
C THR A 151 -14.11 4.18 -3.70
N THR A 152 -13.44 4.18 -4.85
CA THR A 152 -14.12 4.22 -6.17
C THR A 152 -15.01 3.00 -6.40
N GLN A 153 -14.60 1.81 -5.98
CA GLN A 153 -15.41 0.60 -6.07
C GLN A 153 -16.55 0.59 -5.04
N ALA A 154 -16.31 1.14 -3.84
CA ALA A 154 -17.33 1.31 -2.83
C ALA A 154 -18.38 2.33 -3.30
N ASP A 155 -17.95 3.47 -3.81
CA ASP A 155 -18.84 4.51 -4.36
C ASP A 155 -19.66 4.02 -5.56
N ALA A 156 -19.12 3.10 -6.36
CA ALA A 156 -19.86 2.47 -7.45
C ALA A 156 -20.88 1.42 -7.00
N LYS A 157 -20.69 0.80 -5.82
CA LYS A 157 -21.55 -0.28 -5.32
C LYS A 157 -22.45 0.15 -4.16
N TYR A 158 -22.02 1.09 -3.36
CA TYR A 158 -22.70 1.52 -2.13
C TYR A 158 -22.88 3.02 -2.14
N VAL A 159 -24.00 3.48 -1.62
CA VAL A 159 -24.23 4.91 -1.38
C VAL A 159 -23.43 5.31 -0.12
N ALA A 160 -22.57 6.34 -0.23
CA ALA A 160 -21.78 6.80 0.90
C ALA A 160 -22.68 7.29 2.05
N LEU A 161 -22.19 7.11 3.29
CA LEU A 161 -22.96 7.46 4.50
C LEU A 161 -23.00 8.98 4.75
N THR A 162 -22.17 9.77 4.08
CA THR A 162 -22.06 11.24 4.31
C THR A 162 -21.90 11.98 2.98
N GLY A 163 -22.36 13.24 2.97
CA GLY A 163 -22.23 14.14 1.83
C GLY A 163 -23.35 14.00 0.79
N THR A 164 -23.27 14.79 -0.27
CA THR A 164 -24.22 14.73 -1.39
C THR A 164 -23.86 13.55 -2.29
N GLN A 165 -24.82 12.68 -2.54
CA GLN A 165 -24.65 11.49 -3.38
C GLN A 165 -25.52 11.58 -4.63
N THR A 166 -24.95 11.27 -5.78
CA THR A 166 -25.70 11.05 -7.02
C THR A 166 -25.74 9.57 -7.33
N VAL A 167 -26.91 8.96 -7.23
CA VAL A 167 -27.12 7.55 -7.54
C VAL A 167 -27.73 7.46 -8.95
N THR A 168 -26.90 7.06 -9.92
CA THR A 168 -27.33 6.95 -11.33
C THR A 168 -27.80 5.54 -11.66
N GLY A 169 -28.62 5.41 -12.71
CA GLY A 169 -29.20 4.15 -13.17
C GLY A 169 -30.38 3.67 -12.32
N ALA A 170 -31.07 2.65 -12.80
CA ALA A 170 -32.20 2.06 -12.09
C ALA A 170 -31.79 1.45 -10.76
N LYS A 171 -32.48 1.78 -9.69
CA LYS A 171 -32.33 1.20 -8.36
C LYS A 171 -33.64 0.58 -7.91
N ALA A 172 -33.57 -0.67 -7.44
CA ALA A 172 -34.69 -1.36 -6.84
C ALA A 172 -34.53 -1.39 -5.32
N PHE A 173 -35.48 -0.85 -4.59
CA PHE A 173 -35.55 -0.94 -3.14
C PHE A 173 -36.67 -1.94 -2.80
N THR A 174 -36.30 -3.07 -2.22
CA THR A 174 -37.24 -4.15 -1.87
C THR A 174 -37.77 -4.07 -0.45
N SER A 175 -37.36 -3.02 0.29
CA SER A 175 -37.75 -2.78 1.67
C SER A 175 -38.21 -1.33 1.85
N THR A 176 -38.57 -0.95 3.08
CA THR A 176 -38.98 0.41 3.40
C THR A 176 -37.88 1.42 3.10
N VAL A 177 -38.22 2.49 2.37
CA VAL A 177 -37.35 3.62 2.11
C VAL A 177 -37.75 4.79 3.00
N THR A 178 -36.83 5.30 3.81
CA THR A 178 -37.07 6.49 4.65
C THR A 178 -36.20 7.63 4.15
N ILE A 179 -36.81 8.77 3.80
CA ILE A 179 -36.15 9.99 3.38
C ILE A 179 -36.40 11.07 4.44
N ALA A 180 -35.37 11.43 5.20
CA ALA A 180 -35.46 12.40 6.28
C ALA A 180 -35.55 13.87 5.78
N GLY A 181 -35.19 14.14 4.54
CA GLY A 181 -35.23 15.46 3.90
C GLY A 181 -36.27 15.54 2.79
N ALA A 182 -36.18 16.63 2.00
CA ALA A 182 -37.02 16.76 0.81
C ALA A 182 -36.64 15.75 -0.27
N ALA A 183 -37.64 15.15 -0.92
CA ALA A 183 -37.46 14.26 -2.06
C ALA A 183 -37.90 14.97 -3.34
N VAL A 184 -37.04 14.96 -4.37
CA VAL A 184 -37.38 15.47 -5.71
C VAL A 184 -37.26 14.32 -6.70
N MET A 185 -38.35 13.95 -7.34
CA MET A 185 -38.42 12.91 -8.36
C MET A 185 -38.72 13.52 -9.71
N THR A 186 -37.73 13.52 -10.59
CA THR A 186 -37.82 14.13 -11.93
C THR A 186 -38.11 13.12 -13.04
N SER A 187 -38.18 11.83 -12.70
CA SER A 187 -38.51 10.73 -13.62
C SER A 187 -39.47 9.74 -12.96
N THR A 188 -39.93 8.75 -13.71
CA THR A 188 -40.82 7.71 -13.19
C THR A 188 -40.11 6.93 -12.06
N ALA A 189 -40.76 6.85 -10.91
CA ALA A 189 -40.27 6.07 -9.76
C ALA A 189 -41.35 5.02 -9.39
N THR A 190 -40.95 3.79 -9.17
CA THR A 190 -41.82 2.69 -8.71
C THR A 190 -41.31 2.20 -7.36
N PHE A 191 -42.16 2.17 -6.37
CA PHE A 191 -41.89 1.68 -5.03
C PHE A 191 -42.82 0.51 -4.74
N THR A 192 -42.27 -0.65 -4.41
CA THR A 192 -43.04 -1.86 -4.03
C THR A 192 -43.15 -2.01 -2.51
N GLY A 193 -42.57 -1.14 -1.74
CA GLY A 193 -42.67 -1.09 -0.28
C GLY A 193 -43.08 0.30 0.20
N SER A 194 -43.23 0.44 1.51
CA SER A 194 -43.58 1.73 2.12
C SER A 194 -42.46 2.76 1.92
N VAL A 195 -42.84 3.99 1.55
CA VAL A 195 -41.91 5.13 1.47
C VAL A 195 -42.34 6.18 2.47
N THR A 196 -41.43 6.57 3.35
CA THR A 196 -41.66 7.66 4.33
C THR A 196 -40.77 8.83 3.94
N ILE A 197 -41.35 9.99 3.68
CA ILE A 197 -40.63 11.25 3.39
C ILE A 197 -41.01 12.25 4.50
N ALA A 198 -40.07 12.62 5.33
CA ALA A 198 -40.29 13.56 6.43
C ALA A 198 -40.31 15.04 5.95
N GLY A 199 -39.77 15.33 4.78
CA GLY A 199 -39.77 16.65 4.16
C GLY A 199 -40.75 16.81 3.01
N ALA A 200 -40.66 17.89 2.25
CA ALA A 200 -41.46 18.08 1.07
C ALA A 200 -41.11 17.07 -0.03
N ALA A 201 -42.12 16.49 -0.66
CA ALA A 201 -41.96 15.65 -1.84
C ALA A 201 -42.38 16.46 -3.09
N VAL A 202 -41.47 16.58 -4.05
CA VAL A 202 -41.75 17.23 -5.34
C VAL A 202 -41.66 16.14 -6.41
N MET A 203 -42.76 15.86 -7.05
CA MET A 203 -42.84 14.89 -8.15
C MET A 203 -43.18 15.64 -9.44
N THR A 204 -42.24 15.67 -10.37
CA THR A 204 -42.47 16.24 -11.72
C THR A 204 -42.79 15.16 -12.74
N SER A 205 -42.92 13.90 -12.32
CA SER A 205 -43.32 12.76 -13.11
C SER A 205 -44.14 11.79 -12.25
N THR A 206 -44.55 10.66 -12.82
CA THR A 206 -45.40 9.66 -12.14
C THR A 206 -44.63 8.88 -11.09
N ALA A 207 -45.12 8.79 -9.85
CA ALA A 207 -44.68 7.82 -8.86
C ALA A 207 -45.78 6.78 -8.63
N THR A 208 -45.39 5.52 -8.68
CA THR A 208 -46.29 4.38 -8.44
C THR A 208 -45.94 3.71 -7.13
N PHE A 209 -46.89 3.58 -6.24
CA PHE A 209 -46.75 2.89 -4.94
C PHE A 209 -47.66 1.64 -4.99
N THR A 210 -47.08 0.46 -4.79
CA THR A 210 -47.74 -0.84 -4.79
C THR A 210 -47.52 -1.58 -3.48
N GLY A 211 -47.77 -0.97 -2.37
CA GLY A 211 -47.62 -1.60 -1.06
C GLY A 211 -48.78 -1.24 -0.13
#